data_0231bb5cd5f49f2f76d00b51e9e4745f
#
_entry.id   0231bb5cd5f49f2f76d00b51e9e4745f
#
_cell.length_a   1.000
_cell.length_b   1.000
_cell.length_c   1.000
_cell.angle_alpha   90.00
_cell.angle_beta   90.00
_cell.angle_gamma   90.00
#
_symmetry.space_group_name_H-M   'P 1'
#
loop_
_entity.id
_entity.type
_entity.pdbx_description
1 polymer ?
#
loop_
_entity_poly.entity_id
_entity_poly.type
_entity_poly.pdbx_seq_one_letter_code
_entity_poly.pdbx_strand_id
1 'polypeptide(L)'
;MKAYLLAASVSMVMVPHATRAQVSVRVELGVPLPPSPTMVVLQPGIQVVAGYPEEVFLVGNYYWLRRDATWYRSIHSRSGFLLVAPTQVPGSLSRLPPGHFRNYSKAQAKADRKAWKAEEKAAKHASKSDHGH
;
A
#
# COMPACT_ATOMS: atom_id res chain seq x y z
N MET A 1 -76.12 10.69 17.28
CA MET A 1 -75.05 9.72 17.11
C MET A 1 -73.81 10.39 16.62
N LYS A 2 -72.89 10.54 17.47
CA LYS A 2 -71.61 11.17 17.13
C LYS A 2 -70.59 10.07 16.79
N ALA A 3 -70.31 9.92 15.52
CA ALA A 3 -69.22 9.05 15.08
C ALA A 3 -67.90 9.75 15.27
N TYR A 4 -67.15 9.35 16.26
CA TYR A 4 -65.79 9.80 16.41
C TYR A 4 -64.89 8.99 15.49
N LEU A 5 -64.52 9.60 14.39
CA LEU A 5 -63.45 9.08 13.55
C LEU A 5 -62.15 9.38 14.26
N LEU A 6 -61.62 8.42 14.95
CA LEU A 6 -60.25 8.41 15.40
C LEU A 6 -59.37 8.22 14.17
N ALA A 7 -58.92 9.30 13.59
CA ALA A 7 -57.85 9.24 12.63
C ALA A 7 -56.58 8.88 13.39
N ALA A 8 -56.25 7.61 13.38
CA ALA A 8 -54.93 7.19 13.81
C ALA A 8 -53.91 7.68 12.75
N SER A 9 -53.32 8.81 12.99
CA SER A 9 -52.18 9.23 12.23
C SER A 9 -51.03 8.32 12.62
N VAL A 10 -50.80 7.33 11.79
CA VAL A 10 -49.58 6.56 11.82
C VAL A 10 -48.46 7.48 11.38
N SER A 11 -47.82 8.11 12.36
CA SER A 11 -46.59 8.82 12.12
C SER A 11 -45.55 7.74 11.75
N MET A 12 -45.41 7.54 10.47
CA MET A 12 -44.32 6.74 9.92
C MET A 12 -43.04 7.53 10.20
N VAL A 13 -42.42 7.20 11.32
CA VAL A 13 -41.08 7.69 11.61
C VAL A 13 -40.16 7.05 10.57
N MET A 14 -39.91 7.76 9.49
CA MET A 14 -38.80 7.46 8.62
C MET A 14 -37.55 7.67 9.44
N VAL A 15 -37.05 6.60 10.02
CA VAL A 15 -35.68 6.57 10.51
C VAL A 15 -34.82 6.72 9.26
N PRO A 16 -34.11 7.83 9.07
CA PRO A 16 -33.14 7.84 8.01
C PRO A 16 -32.17 6.70 8.33
N HIS A 17 -32.23 5.65 7.55
CA HIS A 17 -31.13 4.74 7.51
C HIS A 17 -29.96 5.62 7.07
N ALA A 18 -29.16 6.04 8.06
CA ALA A 18 -27.84 6.48 7.77
C ALA A 18 -27.16 5.27 7.15
N THR A 19 -27.36 5.09 5.85
CA THR A 19 -26.37 4.43 5.07
C THR A 19 -25.09 5.04 5.57
N ARG A 20 -24.31 4.28 6.28
CA ARG A 20 -22.91 4.60 6.47
C ARG A 20 -22.37 4.67 5.05
N ALA A 21 -22.60 5.81 4.41
CA ALA A 21 -21.79 6.19 3.31
C ALA A 21 -20.41 5.99 3.87
N GLN A 22 -19.75 4.96 3.41
CA GLN A 22 -18.32 4.88 3.56
C GLN A 22 -17.88 6.22 2.99
N VAL A 23 -17.66 7.17 3.87
CA VAL A 23 -16.91 8.34 3.54
C VAL A 23 -15.53 7.76 3.31
N SER A 24 -15.35 7.19 2.14
CA SER A 24 -14.05 7.04 1.57
C SER A 24 -13.57 8.47 1.42
N VAL A 25 -12.88 8.94 2.46
CA VAL A 25 -12.12 10.17 2.37
C VAL A 25 -11.11 9.86 1.29
N ARG A 26 -11.43 10.26 0.07
CA ARG A 26 -10.49 10.24 -1.03
C ARG A 26 -9.43 11.28 -0.72
N VAL A 27 -8.46 10.87 0.08
CA VAL A 27 -7.26 11.67 0.23
C VAL A 27 -6.47 11.43 -1.04
N GLU A 28 -6.66 12.29 -2.01
CA GLU A 28 -5.87 12.30 -3.21
C GLU A 28 -4.58 13.06 -2.94
N LEU A 29 -3.45 12.34 -2.99
CA LEU A 29 -2.14 12.93 -2.80
C LEU A 29 -1.43 13.09 -4.15
N GLY A 30 -0.79 14.24 -4.32
CA GLY A 30 0.19 14.45 -5.37
C GLY A 30 1.59 14.09 -4.88
N VAL A 31 2.40 13.52 -5.75
CA VAL A 31 3.81 13.22 -5.50
C VAL A 31 4.65 13.97 -6.53
N PRO A 32 5.52 14.91 -6.13
CA PRO A 32 6.31 15.71 -7.06
C PRO A 32 7.50 14.92 -7.64
N LEU A 33 7.21 13.79 -8.27
CA LEU A 33 8.22 13.01 -8.99
C LEU A 33 8.61 13.71 -10.29
N PRO A 34 9.88 13.54 -10.74
CA PRO A 34 10.25 13.94 -12.09
C PRO A 34 9.44 13.14 -13.14
N PRO A 35 9.25 13.69 -14.35
CA PRO A 35 8.45 13.02 -15.41
C PRO A 35 8.92 11.61 -15.76
N SER A 36 10.22 11.36 -15.68
CA SER A 36 10.84 10.05 -15.90
C SER A 36 11.72 9.70 -14.72
N PRO A 37 11.15 9.20 -13.61
CA PRO A 37 11.95 8.87 -12.44
C PRO A 37 12.87 7.68 -12.73
N THR A 38 14.08 7.72 -12.15
CA THR A 38 14.97 6.56 -12.18
C THR A 38 14.40 5.46 -11.31
N MET A 39 14.21 4.28 -11.89
CA MET A 39 13.69 3.13 -11.20
C MET A 39 14.79 2.12 -10.90
N VAL A 40 14.72 1.51 -9.73
CA VAL A 40 15.64 0.43 -9.32
C VAL A 40 14.81 -0.82 -9.02
N VAL A 41 15.20 -1.94 -9.63
CA VAL A 41 14.55 -3.23 -9.38
C VAL A 41 15.02 -3.79 -8.04
N LEU A 42 14.07 -4.01 -7.13
CA LEU A 42 14.32 -4.64 -5.82
C LEU A 42 14.26 -6.16 -5.90
N GLN A 43 13.22 -6.65 -6.51
CA GLN A 43 12.93 -8.07 -6.76
C GLN A 43 12.12 -8.17 -8.05
N PRO A 44 11.96 -9.37 -8.62
CA PRO A 44 11.12 -9.52 -9.80
C PRO A 44 9.71 -8.93 -9.59
N GLY A 45 9.33 -7.98 -10.42
CA GLY A 45 8.03 -7.32 -10.36
C GLY A 45 7.92 -6.14 -9.41
N ILE A 46 8.95 -5.81 -8.64
CA ILE A 46 8.96 -4.64 -7.74
C ILE A 46 10.11 -3.71 -8.08
N GLN A 47 9.76 -2.47 -8.42
CA GLN A 47 10.71 -1.38 -8.62
C GLN A 47 10.46 -0.27 -7.61
N VAL A 48 11.50 0.46 -7.25
CA VAL A 48 11.41 1.62 -6.38
C VAL A 48 12.00 2.85 -7.08
N VAL A 49 11.44 4.02 -6.81
CA VAL A 49 11.97 5.29 -7.31
C VAL A 49 13.27 5.61 -6.58
N ALA A 50 14.36 5.74 -7.33
CA ALA A 50 15.67 6.04 -6.78
C ALA A 50 15.79 7.54 -6.41
N GLY A 51 16.52 7.83 -5.33
CA GLY A 51 16.87 9.19 -4.95
C GLY A 51 15.68 10.06 -4.56
N TYR A 52 14.58 9.48 -4.15
CA TYR A 52 13.38 10.21 -3.75
C TYR A 52 13.16 10.10 -2.23
N PRO A 53 12.79 11.19 -1.54
CA PRO A 53 12.71 11.20 -0.08
C PRO A 53 11.54 10.41 0.49
N GLU A 54 10.60 9.99 -0.35
CA GLU A 54 9.49 9.11 0.00
C GLU A 54 9.64 7.75 -0.68
N GLU A 55 9.01 6.74 -0.14
CA GLU A 55 9.04 5.40 -0.70
C GLU A 55 7.93 5.24 -1.73
N VAL A 56 8.29 5.27 -3.00
CA VAL A 56 7.37 5.05 -4.12
C VAL A 56 7.81 3.81 -4.88
N PHE A 57 6.94 2.82 -4.94
CA PHE A 57 7.18 1.54 -5.61
C PHE A 57 6.31 1.42 -6.86
N LEU A 58 6.80 0.69 -7.85
CA LEU A 58 6.02 0.29 -9.01
C LEU A 58 5.86 -1.22 -9.00
N VAL A 59 4.62 -1.67 -8.93
CA VAL A 59 4.24 -3.09 -8.98
C VAL A 59 3.13 -3.25 -10.03
N GLY A 60 3.43 -3.99 -11.08
CA GLY A 60 2.52 -4.09 -12.22
C GLY A 60 2.29 -2.71 -12.85
N ASN A 61 1.03 -2.30 -12.94
CA ASN A 61 0.63 -1.00 -13.49
C ASN A 61 0.33 0.04 -12.42
N TYR A 62 0.65 -0.24 -11.17
CA TYR A 62 0.32 0.64 -10.04
C TYR A 62 1.57 1.20 -9.39
N TYR A 63 1.52 2.49 -9.09
CA TYR A 63 2.45 3.16 -8.18
C TYR A 63 1.92 3.10 -6.77
N TRP A 64 2.78 2.72 -5.83
CA TRP A 64 2.48 2.58 -4.42
C TRP A 64 3.34 3.54 -3.61
N LEU A 65 2.69 4.41 -2.86
CA LEU A 65 3.36 5.34 -1.95
C LEU A 65 3.18 4.85 -0.52
N ARG A 66 4.27 4.73 0.22
CA ARG A 66 4.23 4.46 1.65
C ARG A 66 4.70 5.68 2.43
N ARG A 67 3.84 6.19 3.29
CA ARG A 67 4.15 7.20 4.30
C ARG A 67 3.91 6.62 5.68
N ASP A 68 4.96 6.51 6.49
CA ASP A 68 4.88 5.82 7.78
C ASP A 68 4.27 4.42 7.62
N ALA A 69 3.16 4.14 8.26
CA ALA A 69 2.46 2.86 8.13
C ALA A 69 1.30 2.91 7.13
N THR A 70 1.15 4.01 6.39
CA THR A 70 0.00 4.24 5.50
C THR A 70 0.40 4.05 4.04
N TRP A 71 -0.43 3.35 3.30
CA TRP A 71 -0.24 3.06 1.88
C TRP A 71 -1.23 3.79 1.00
N TYR A 72 -0.74 4.28 -0.12
CA TYR A 72 -1.52 4.93 -1.17
C TYR A 72 -1.19 4.28 -2.51
N ARG A 73 -2.15 4.25 -3.41
CA ARG A 73 -1.99 3.64 -4.73
C ARG A 73 -2.48 4.57 -5.83
N SER A 74 -1.78 4.60 -6.96
CA SER A 74 -2.19 5.32 -8.16
C SER A 74 -1.81 4.57 -9.42
N ILE A 75 -2.54 4.80 -10.50
CA ILE A 75 -2.15 4.39 -11.84
C ILE A 75 -1.20 5.41 -12.49
N HIS A 76 -1.08 6.60 -11.90
CA HIS A 76 -0.20 7.68 -12.35
C HIS A 76 0.96 7.86 -11.39
N SER A 77 2.13 8.20 -11.92
CA SER A 77 3.34 8.36 -11.09
C SER A 77 3.35 9.60 -10.20
N ARG A 78 2.58 10.64 -10.56
CA ARG A 78 2.69 11.98 -9.96
C ARG A 78 1.43 12.46 -9.25
N SER A 79 0.31 11.81 -9.46
CA SER A 79 -0.99 12.26 -8.95
C SER A 79 -1.96 11.10 -8.77
N GLY A 80 -3.09 11.37 -8.14
CA GLY A 80 -4.17 10.38 -8.01
C GLY A 80 -3.89 9.27 -7.02
N PHE A 81 -2.99 9.46 -6.05
CA PHE A 81 -2.74 8.49 -5.00
C PHE A 81 -3.90 8.46 -4.01
N LEU A 82 -4.56 7.32 -3.95
CA LEU A 82 -5.68 7.06 -3.08
C LEU A 82 -5.27 6.16 -1.92
N LEU A 83 -5.81 6.44 -0.75
CA LEU A 83 -5.58 5.63 0.45
C LEU A 83 -6.01 4.18 0.23
N VAL A 84 -5.16 3.25 0.62
CA VAL A 84 -5.39 1.81 0.52
C VAL A 84 -5.45 1.20 1.92
N ALA A 85 -6.44 0.34 2.14
CA ALA A 85 -6.52 -0.42 3.38
C ALA A 85 -5.31 -1.37 3.52
N PRO A 86 -4.75 -1.57 4.72
CA PRO A 86 -3.61 -2.45 4.92
C PRO A 86 -3.79 -3.86 4.38
N THR A 87 -5.01 -4.39 4.42
CA THR A 87 -5.37 -5.72 3.91
C THR A 87 -5.32 -5.83 2.38
N GLN A 88 -5.35 -4.70 1.67
CA GLN A 88 -5.28 -4.65 0.21
C GLN A 88 -3.87 -4.42 -0.33
N VAL A 89 -2.91 -4.20 0.54
CA VAL A 89 -1.51 -4.04 0.16
C VAL A 89 -0.90 -5.41 -0.13
N PRO A 90 -0.24 -5.61 -1.29
CA PRO A 90 0.44 -6.87 -1.56
C PRO A 90 1.43 -7.23 -0.46
N GLY A 91 1.44 -8.49 -0.04
CA GLY A 91 2.34 -8.96 1.01
C GLY A 91 3.82 -8.74 0.70
N SER A 92 4.19 -8.77 -0.57
CA SER A 92 5.54 -8.46 -1.03
C SER A 92 5.98 -7.02 -0.75
N LEU A 93 5.04 -6.07 -0.75
CA LEU A 93 5.30 -4.68 -0.39
C LEU A 93 5.26 -4.46 1.13
N SER A 94 4.29 -5.04 1.81
CA SER A 94 4.11 -4.87 3.25
C SER A 94 5.27 -5.42 4.08
N ARG A 95 5.99 -6.40 3.54
CA ARG A 95 7.17 -7.01 4.19
C ARG A 95 8.44 -6.19 4.03
N LEU A 96 8.46 -5.22 3.12
CA LEU A 96 9.63 -4.37 2.93
C LEU A 96 9.85 -3.49 4.16
N PRO A 97 11.10 -3.40 4.68
CA PRO A 97 11.37 -2.62 5.89
C PRO A 97 11.00 -1.14 5.71
N PRO A 98 10.19 -0.57 6.60
CA PRO A 98 9.76 0.82 6.51
C PRO A 98 10.93 1.79 6.57
N GLY A 99 10.93 2.79 5.69
CA GLY A 99 11.93 3.85 5.65
C GLY A 99 13.24 3.47 4.96
N HIS A 100 13.49 2.20 4.72
CA HIS A 100 14.73 1.71 4.11
C HIS A 100 14.94 2.22 2.68
N PHE A 101 13.86 2.46 1.96
CA PHE A 101 13.89 2.83 0.54
C PHE A 101 13.79 4.34 0.29
N ARG A 102 13.84 5.15 1.31
CA ARG A 102 13.97 6.60 1.16
C ARG A 102 15.35 6.94 0.59
N ASN A 103 15.37 7.80 -0.41
CA ASN A 103 16.62 8.18 -1.11
C ASN A 103 17.44 6.95 -1.55
N TYR A 104 16.76 5.93 -2.02
CA TYR A 104 17.35 4.65 -2.39
C TYR A 104 18.25 4.78 -3.62
N SER A 105 19.41 4.15 -3.59
CA SER A 105 20.40 4.22 -4.67
C SER A 105 20.64 2.83 -5.30
N LYS A 106 21.19 2.83 -6.51
CA LYS A 106 21.65 1.59 -7.16
C LYS A 106 22.73 0.88 -6.35
N ALA A 107 23.57 1.64 -5.63
CA ALA A 107 24.59 1.09 -4.76
C ALA A 107 23.97 0.34 -3.57
N GLN A 108 22.94 0.92 -2.95
CA GLN A 108 22.18 0.26 -1.89
C GLN A 108 21.47 -1.00 -2.39
N ALA A 109 20.88 -0.94 -3.58
CA ALA A 109 20.25 -2.11 -4.21
C ALA A 109 21.24 -3.25 -4.44
N LYS A 110 22.45 -2.91 -4.84
CA LYS A 110 23.53 -3.91 -5.02
C LYS A 110 23.96 -4.51 -3.68
N ALA A 111 24.08 -3.70 -2.64
CA ALA A 111 24.41 -4.14 -1.29
C ALA A 111 23.30 -5.04 -0.71
N ASP A 112 22.05 -4.67 -0.86
CA ASP A 112 20.89 -5.44 -0.40
C ASP A 112 20.82 -6.81 -1.09
N ARG A 113 21.01 -6.84 -2.40
CA ARG A 113 21.05 -8.11 -3.15
C ARG A 113 22.20 -9.02 -2.69
N LYS A 114 23.34 -8.44 -2.37
CA LYS A 114 24.50 -9.19 -1.87
C LYS A 114 24.24 -9.76 -0.48
N ALA A 115 23.65 -8.97 0.40
CA ALA A 115 23.25 -9.41 1.73
C ALA A 115 22.20 -10.53 1.66
N TRP A 116 21.22 -10.39 0.80
CA TRP A 116 20.16 -11.38 0.59
C TRP A 116 20.67 -12.70 0.06
N LYS A 117 21.59 -12.66 -0.90
CA LYS A 117 22.26 -13.88 -1.39
C LYS A 117 23.09 -14.56 -0.30
N ALA A 118 23.73 -13.79 0.58
CA ALA A 118 24.48 -14.34 1.70
C ALA A 118 23.56 -15.03 2.72
N GLU A 119 22.40 -14.44 3.03
CA GLU A 119 21.39 -15.05 3.89
C GLU A 119 20.84 -16.35 3.28
N GLU A 120 20.55 -16.34 1.99
CA GLU A 120 20.06 -17.53 1.28
C GLU A 120 21.11 -18.67 1.29
N LYS A 121 22.38 -18.35 1.11
CA LYS A 121 23.46 -19.32 1.24
C LYS A 121 23.59 -19.87 2.66
N ALA A 122 23.52 -19.01 3.65
CA ALA A 122 23.57 -19.42 5.06
C ALA A 122 22.41 -20.35 5.42
N ALA A 123 21.19 -20.04 4.95
CA ALA A 123 20.03 -20.90 5.15
C ALA A 123 20.18 -22.28 4.47
N LYS A 124 20.74 -22.32 3.26
CA LYS A 124 21.03 -23.58 2.56
C LYS A 124 22.09 -24.41 3.27
N HIS A 125 23.15 -23.81 3.83
CA HIS A 125 24.14 -24.50 4.61
C HIS A 125 23.61 -25.04 5.94
N ALA A 126 22.78 -24.29 6.61
CA ALA A 126 22.11 -24.72 7.85
C ALA A 126 21.20 -25.92 7.61
N SER A 127 20.45 -25.96 6.50
CA SER A 127 19.59 -27.11 6.14
C SER A 127 20.35 -28.33 5.74
N LYS A 128 21.57 -28.22 5.17
CA LYS A 128 22.41 -29.34 4.81
C LYS A 128 23.09 -29.98 6.02
N SER A 129 23.44 -29.22 7.04
CA SER A 129 24.05 -29.75 8.26
C SER A 129 23.08 -30.54 9.12
N ASP A 130 21.79 -30.27 9.00
CA ASP A 130 20.73 -30.98 9.74
C ASP A 130 20.34 -32.34 9.12
N HIS A 131 20.72 -32.58 7.88
CA HIS A 131 20.47 -33.84 7.18
C HIS A 131 21.69 -34.78 7.13
N GLY A 132 22.77 -34.46 7.84
CA GLY A 132 24.02 -35.17 7.83
C GLY A 132 24.23 -36.23 8.95
N HIS A 133 23.15 -36.70 9.56
CA HIS A 133 23.19 -37.77 10.57
C HIS A 133 22.24 -38.90 10.23
#